data_9fa5d393aa8a26133c17c88b3f08b596
#
_entry.id   9fa5d393aa8a26133c17c88b3f08b596
#
_cell.length_a   1.000
_cell.length_b   1.000
_cell.length_c   1.000
_cell.angle_alpha   90.00
_cell.angle_beta   90.00
_cell.angle_gamma   90.00
#
_symmetry.space_group_name_H-M   'P 1'
#
loop_
_entity.id
_entity.type
_entity.pdbx_description
1 polymer ?
#
loop_
_entity_poly.entity_id
_entity_poly.type
_entity_poly.pdbx_seq_one_letter_code
_entity_poly.pdbx_strand_id
1 'polypeptide(L)'
;MEKKNIDWSNLGFGYVQTDMRYVSNFKDGAWDDGVLTEDAQVTISECAGVLQYAQTVFEGLKAYTTEDGHIVCFRPDLNADRMADSAERLIMPVFPKDRFIDAVTKVVEANAAFVPPYGSGATLYLRPYMFGTNPVIGVKPATEYQFRIFCTPVGPYFKGGVKPLTICVSDFDRAAPNGTGHIKAGLNYAMSMYAITKAHENGFDENMYLDAATRTKVEETGGANFLFVTKDGKVVTPKSSSILPSITRRSLLYVAKEYLGLEVEEREVYLSELDDMAECGLCGTAAVISPVGKIVDHSREICLPSGMTEMGPSTKKLYETLTGIQMGRIEAPEGWIHVIK
;
A
#
# COMPACT_ATOMS: atom_id res chain seq x y z
N MET A 1 -26.91 9.67 5.35
CA MET A 1 -27.09 8.21 5.09
C MET A 1 -26.84 7.49 6.39
N GLU A 2 -27.71 6.54 6.76
CA GLU A 2 -27.51 5.73 7.97
C GLU A 2 -26.32 4.78 7.76
N LYS A 3 -25.40 4.74 8.74
CA LYS A 3 -24.24 3.86 8.70
C LYS A 3 -24.64 2.43 9.10
N LYS A 4 -23.94 1.43 8.57
CA LYS A 4 -24.13 0.05 8.99
C LYS A 4 -23.82 -0.11 10.50
N ASN A 5 -24.55 -0.97 11.16
CA ASN A 5 -24.33 -1.30 12.57
C ASN A 5 -23.09 -2.19 12.71
N ILE A 6 -21.91 -1.57 12.76
CA ILE A 6 -20.60 -2.22 12.85
C ILE A 6 -19.87 -1.63 14.06
N ASP A 7 -19.23 -2.47 14.84
CA ASP A 7 -18.31 -1.99 15.89
C ASP A 7 -17.00 -1.51 15.25
N TRP A 8 -17.00 -0.23 14.86
CA TRP A 8 -15.86 0.40 14.18
C TRP A 8 -14.58 0.40 14.99
N SER A 9 -14.68 0.41 16.32
CA SER A 9 -13.52 0.43 17.22
C SER A 9 -12.82 -0.92 17.31
N ASN A 10 -13.56 -2.01 17.03
CA ASN A 10 -13.06 -3.38 17.16
C ASN A 10 -12.72 -4.04 15.81
N LEU A 11 -12.82 -3.31 14.71
CA LEU A 11 -12.38 -3.81 13.42
C LEU A 11 -10.88 -4.13 13.41
N GLY A 12 -10.53 -5.25 12.74
CA GLY A 12 -9.16 -5.57 12.34
C GLY A 12 -8.91 -5.23 10.88
N PHE A 13 -7.93 -5.89 10.29
CA PHE A 13 -7.67 -5.88 8.84
C PHE A 13 -8.28 -7.13 8.16
N GLY A 14 -9.30 -7.74 8.78
CA GLY A 14 -10.04 -8.87 8.23
C GLY A 14 -11.09 -8.43 7.21
N TYR A 15 -11.47 -9.35 6.33
CA TYR A 15 -12.50 -9.09 5.31
C TYR A 15 -13.89 -9.03 5.96
N VAL A 16 -14.58 -7.92 5.76
CA VAL A 16 -16.00 -7.73 6.03
C VAL A 16 -16.69 -7.50 4.69
N GLN A 17 -17.62 -8.36 4.33
CA GLN A 17 -18.33 -8.24 3.05
C GLN A 17 -19.19 -6.99 3.02
N THR A 18 -19.04 -6.21 1.93
CA THR A 18 -19.87 -5.05 1.62
C THR A 18 -20.91 -5.39 0.56
N ASP A 19 -21.86 -4.49 0.33
CA ASP A 19 -23.02 -4.77 -0.53
C ASP A 19 -22.63 -4.86 -2.02
N MET A 20 -21.79 -3.95 -2.52
CA MET A 20 -21.51 -3.81 -3.95
C MET A 20 -20.03 -3.88 -4.29
N ARG A 21 -19.72 -4.35 -5.49
CA ARG A 21 -18.40 -4.32 -6.13
C ARG A 21 -18.55 -3.91 -7.59
N TYR A 22 -17.44 -3.41 -8.18
CA TYR A 22 -17.37 -3.08 -9.60
C TYR A 22 -16.69 -4.21 -10.37
N VAL A 23 -17.18 -4.50 -11.55
CA VAL A 23 -16.64 -5.52 -12.48
C VAL A 23 -16.64 -4.98 -13.89
N SER A 24 -15.52 -5.10 -14.61
CA SER A 24 -15.40 -4.84 -16.03
C SER A 24 -14.57 -5.95 -16.68
N ASN A 25 -14.94 -6.38 -17.88
CA ASN A 25 -14.27 -7.43 -18.62
C ASN A 25 -13.58 -6.86 -19.85
N PHE A 26 -12.38 -7.39 -20.13
CA PHE A 26 -11.65 -7.14 -21.37
C PHE A 26 -11.77 -8.35 -22.27
N LYS A 27 -12.32 -8.15 -23.44
CA LYS A 27 -12.48 -9.18 -24.45
C LYS A 27 -12.44 -8.55 -25.85
N ASP A 28 -11.95 -9.29 -26.83
CA ASP A 28 -11.87 -8.84 -28.24
C ASP A 28 -11.18 -7.47 -28.41
N GLY A 29 -10.18 -7.20 -27.55
CA GLY A 29 -9.37 -5.98 -27.60
C GLY A 29 -9.98 -4.75 -26.92
N ALA A 30 -11.10 -4.86 -26.21
CA ALA A 30 -11.78 -3.75 -25.55
C ALA A 30 -12.30 -4.09 -24.16
N TRP A 31 -12.37 -3.07 -23.31
CA TRP A 31 -13.09 -3.12 -22.03
C TRP A 31 -14.59 -2.87 -22.27
N ASP A 32 -15.47 -3.68 -21.64
CA ASP A 32 -16.90 -3.39 -21.54
C ASP A 32 -17.17 -2.15 -20.65
N ASP A 33 -18.41 -1.68 -20.58
CA ASP A 33 -18.76 -0.48 -19.79
C ASP A 33 -18.60 -0.66 -18.28
N GLY A 34 -18.51 -1.90 -17.82
CA GLY A 34 -18.43 -2.25 -16.40
C GLY A 34 -19.75 -2.06 -15.66
N VAL A 35 -19.91 -2.79 -14.57
CA VAL A 35 -21.16 -2.78 -13.78
C VAL A 35 -20.87 -2.85 -12.28
N LEU A 36 -21.77 -2.31 -11.46
CA LEU A 36 -21.88 -2.61 -10.05
C LEU A 36 -22.68 -3.91 -9.87
N THR A 37 -22.22 -4.81 -9.00
CA THR A 37 -22.87 -6.08 -8.71
C THR A 37 -22.75 -6.46 -7.24
N GLU A 38 -23.70 -7.23 -6.73
CA GLU A 38 -23.67 -7.85 -5.40
C GLU A 38 -22.85 -9.16 -5.40
N ASP A 39 -22.60 -9.74 -6.58
CA ASP A 39 -21.90 -11.02 -6.70
C ASP A 39 -20.42 -10.92 -6.31
N ALA A 40 -20.09 -11.49 -5.17
CA ALA A 40 -18.72 -11.55 -4.63
C ALA A 40 -17.88 -12.70 -5.21
N GLN A 41 -18.48 -13.59 -6.00
CA GLN A 41 -17.79 -14.75 -6.54
C GLN A 41 -17.06 -14.42 -7.83
N VAL A 42 -16.01 -15.17 -8.11
CA VAL A 42 -15.26 -15.15 -9.36
C VAL A 42 -15.27 -16.57 -9.92
N THR A 43 -15.89 -16.75 -11.08
CA THR A 43 -15.90 -18.03 -11.78
C THR A 43 -14.97 -17.93 -12.98
N ILE A 44 -13.91 -18.72 -13.00
CA ILE A 44 -12.92 -18.80 -14.08
C ILE A 44 -12.56 -20.24 -14.39
N SER A 45 -11.95 -20.47 -15.57
CA SER A 45 -11.41 -21.79 -15.93
C SER A 45 -10.27 -22.19 -14.97
N GLU A 46 -10.16 -23.49 -14.67
CA GLU A 46 -9.00 -24.05 -13.96
C GLU A 46 -7.67 -23.78 -14.69
N CYS A 47 -7.71 -23.59 -16.01
CA CYS A 47 -6.55 -23.22 -16.83
C CYS A 47 -6.34 -21.71 -16.94
N ALA A 48 -7.06 -20.87 -16.20
CA ALA A 48 -6.88 -19.42 -16.29
C ALA A 48 -5.44 -19.00 -15.97
N GLY A 49 -4.90 -18.05 -16.73
CA GLY A 49 -3.53 -17.58 -16.61
C GLY A 49 -3.17 -17.06 -15.20
N VAL A 50 -4.13 -16.52 -14.49
CA VAL A 50 -3.93 -16.10 -13.09
C VAL A 50 -3.61 -17.26 -12.16
N LEU A 51 -4.25 -18.43 -12.35
CA LEU A 51 -4.04 -19.62 -11.52
C LEU A 51 -2.73 -20.33 -11.85
N GLN A 52 -2.29 -20.28 -13.12
CA GLN A 52 -1.11 -21.00 -13.57
C GLN A 52 0.17 -20.17 -13.46
N TYR A 53 0.10 -18.87 -13.79
CA TYR A 53 1.27 -18.01 -13.98
C TYR A 53 1.20 -16.70 -13.19
N ALA A 54 0.27 -16.60 -12.22
CA ALA A 54 0.09 -15.42 -11.36
C ALA A 54 -0.03 -14.10 -12.16
N GLN A 55 -0.64 -14.12 -13.35
CA GLN A 55 -0.83 -12.93 -14.17
C GLN A 55 -1.96 -12.08 -13.57
N THR A 56 -1.60 -11.31 -12.54
CA THR A 56 -2.50 -10.43 -11.79
C THR A 56 -1.74 -9.24 -11.22
N VAL A 57 -2.42 -8.09 -11.21
CA VAL A 57 -1.98 -6.85 -10.56
C VAL A 57 -3.07 -6.33 -9.64
N PHE A 58 -2.70 -5.57 -8.61
CA PHE A 58 -3.67 -5.05 -7.67
C PHE A 58 -3.27 -3.70 -7.12
N GLU A 59 -4.23 -2.99 -6.54
CA GLU A 59 -4.03 -1.73 -5.86
C GLU A 59 -4.65 -1.74 -4.45
N GLY A 60 -4.31 -0.74 -3.67
CA GLY A 60 -4.88 -0.52 -2.36
C GLY A 60 -4.97 0.97 -2.08
N LEU A 61 -6.17 1.46 -1.83
CA LEU A 61 -6.45 2.83 -1.43
C LEU A 61 -7.57 2.84 -0.39
N LYS A 62 -7.83 4.00 0.18
CA LYS A 62 -8.81 4.15 1.26
C LYS A 62 -9.78 5.27 0.95
N ALA A 63 -11.03 5.09 1.38
CA ALA A 63 -11.99 6.17 1.52
C ALA A 63 -12.11 6.55 3.00
N TYR A 64 -12.21 7.85 3.25
CA TYR A 64 -12.24 8.47 4.57
C TYR A 64 -13.50 9.31 4.72
N THR A 65 -14.03 9.41 5.94
CA THR A 65 -14.95 10.48 6.30
C THR A 65 -14.12 11.62 6.88
N THR A 66 -14.21 12.80 6.29
CA THR A 66 -13.52 14.02 6.75
C THR A 66 -14.20 14.64 7.96
N GLU A 67 -13.54 15.62 8.60
CA GLU A 67 -14.07 16.32 9.77
C GLU A 67 -15.41 17.02 9.48
N ASP A 68 -15.58 17.56 8.29
CA ASP A 68 -16.80 18.22 7.81
C ASP A 68 -17.85 17.24 7.23
N GLY A 69 -17.57 15.94 7.28
CA GLY A 69 -18.51 14.87 6.94
C GLY A 69 -18.51 14.41 5.48
N HIS A 70 -17.64 14.95 4.63
CA HIS A 70 -17.47 14.46 3.25
C HIS A 70 -16.83 13.08 3.22
N ILE A 71 -17.14 12.32 2.18
CA ILE A 71 -16.45 11.07 1.85
C ILE A 71 -15.44 11.35 0.75
N VAL A 72 -14.19 11.04 1.00
CA VAL A 72 -13.07 11.34 0.10
C VAL A 72 -12.16 10.14 -0.11
N CYS A 73 -11.47 10.10 -1.26
CA CYS A 73 -10.31 9.22 -1.51
C CYS A 73 -9.04 10.07 -1.65
N PHE A 74 -7.92 9.50 -1.20
CA PHE A 74 -6.62 10.14 -1.28
C PHE A 74 -5.84 9.67 -2.49
N ARG A 75 -5.58 10.56 -3.46
CA ARG A 75 -4.76 10.38 -4.66
C ARG A 75 -5.09 9.11 -5.48
N PRO A 76 -6.36 8.83 -5.81
CA PRO A 76 -6.72 7.66 -6.60
C PRO A 76 -6.13 7.69 -8.03
N ASP A 77 -5.80 8.87 -8.53
CA ASP A 77 -5.11 9.10 -9.81
C ASP A 77 -3.76 8.39 -9.87
N LEU A 78 -2.99 8.43 -8.78
CA LEU A 78 -1.70 7.75 -8.71
C LEU A 78 -1.83 6.22 -8.55
N ASN A 79 -2.93 5.75 -7.96
CA ASN A 79 -3.23 4.31 -7.96
C ASN A 79 -3.55 3.83 -9.38
N ALA A 80 -4.31 4.61 -10.16
CA ALA A 80 -4.60 4.29 -11.56
C ALA A 80 -3.31 4.24 -12.40
N ASP A 81 -2.43 5.25 -12.28
CA ASP A 81 -1.15 5.30 -12.99
C ASP A 81 -0.27 4.09 -12.63
N ARG A 82 -0.10 3.79 -11.35
CA ARG A 82 0.72 2.64 -10.91
C ARG A 82 0.13 1.29 -11.31
N MET A 83 -1.20 1.17 -11.37
CA MET A 83 -1.85 -0.03 -11.89
C MET A 83 -1.59 -0.19 -13.38
N ALA A 84 -1.58 0.91 -14.15
CA ALA A 84 -1.21 0.90 -15.57
C ALA A 84 0.23 0.42 -15.76
N ASP A 85 1.20 1.00 -15.05
CA ASP A 85 2.61 0.58 -15.08
C ASP A 85 2.77 -0.92 -14.75
N SER A 86 2.02 -1.38 -13.74
CA SER A 86 2.04 -2.80 -13.33
C SER A 86 1.45 -3.72 -14.40
N ALA A 87 0.36 -3.30 -15.02
CA ALA A 87 -0.29 -4.04 -16.09
C ALA A 87 0.60 -4.15 -17.33
N GLU A 88 1.18 -3.03 -17.78
CA GLU A 88 2.09 -3.00 -18.93
C GLU A 88 3.29 -3.93 -18.73
N ARG A 89 3.90 -3.94 -17.53
CA ARG A 89 5.04 -4.80 -17.21
C ARG A 89 4.72 -6.30 -17.30
N LEU A 90 3.45 -6.68 -17.04
CA LEU A 90 2.97 -8.06 -17.15
C LEU A 90 2.23 -8.34 -18.47
N ILE A 91 2.34 -7.45 -19.46
CA ILE A 91 1.68 -7.57 -20.78
C ILE A 91 0.16 -7.77 -20.61
N MET A 92 -0.44 -6.98 -19.74
CA MET A 92 -1.88 -6.94 -19.50
C MET A 92 -2.46 -5.63 -20.09
N PRO A 93 -3.73 -5.59 -20.50
CA PRO A 93 -4.34 -4.35 -21.00
C PRO A 93 -4.44 -3.30 -19.88
N VAL A 94 -4.13 -2.06 -20.22
CA VAL A 94 -4.31 -0.95 -19.28
C VAL A 94 -5.80 -0.68 -19.09
N PHE A 95 -6.24 -0.57 -17.83
CA PHE A 95 -7.55 -0.05 -17.50
C PHE A 95 -7.50 1.48 -17.49
N PRO A 96 -8.35 2.19 -18.26
CA PRO A 96 -8.25 3.65 -18.43
C PRO A 96 -8.36 4.40 -17.10
N LYS A 97 -7.51 5.42 -16.91
CA LYS A 97 -7.37 6.18 -15.65
C LYS A 97 -8.68 6.84 -15.19
N ASP A 98 -9.37 7.49 -16.10
CA ASP A 98 -10.65 8.14 -15.85
C ASP A 98 -11.72 7.13 -15.42
N ARG A 99 -11.76 5.97 -16.08
CA ARG A 99 -12.64 4.86 -15.72
C ARG A 99 -12.28 4.21 -14.37
N PHE A 100 -10.99 4.16 -14.03
CA PHE A 100 -10.54 3.68 -12.72
C PHE A 100 -11.08 4.59 -11.61
N ILE A 101 -10.94 5.92 -11.77
CA ILE A 101 -11.43 6.90 -10.80
C ILE A 101 -12.95 6.85 -10.69
N ASP A 102 -13.66 6.76 -11.82
CA ASP A 102 -15.12 6.58 -11.86
C ASP A 102 -15.57 5.29 -11.15
N ALA A 103 -14.89 4.17 -11.39
CA ALA A 103 -15.18 2.90 -10.74
C ALA A 103 -14.95 2.96 -9.21
N VAL A 104 -13.88 3.62 -8.76
CA VAL A 104 -13.61 3.89 -7.34
C VAL A 104 -14.76 4.70 -6.73
N THR A 105 -15.17 5.78 -7.39
CA THR A 105 -16.28 6.64 -6.96
C THR A 105 -17.57 5.84 -6.82
N LYS A 106 -17.97 5.09 -7.86
CA LYS A 106 -19.18 4.26 -7.88
C LYS A 106 -19.19 3.22 -6.75
N VAL A 107 -18.06 2.54 -6.51
CA VAL A 107 -17.98 1.54 -5.43
C VAL A 107 -18.13 2.18 -4.06
N VAL A 108 -17.50 3.33 -3.82
CA VAL A 108 -17.59 4.02 -2.53
C VAL A 108 -19.00 4.60 -2.31
N GLU A 109 -19.61 5.19 -3.32
CA GLU A 109 -21.00 5.69 -3.25
C GLU A 109 -21.99 4.57 -2.92
N ALA A 110 -21.91 3.45 -3.65
CA ALA A 110 -22.77 2.29 -3.45
C ALA A 110 -22.59 1.66 -2.06
N ASN A 111 -21.41 1.78 -1.46
CA ASN A 111 -21.09 1.26 -0.13
C ASN A 111 -20.91 2.37 0.92
N ALA A 112 -21.46 3.56 0.74
CA ALA A 112 -21.24 4.70 1.63
C ALA A 112 -21.68 4.44 3.09
N ALA A 113 -22.62 3.51 3.30
CA ALA A 113 -23.02 3.06 4.64
C ALA A 113 -21.90 2.30 5.38
N PHE A 114 -20.92 1.74 4.66
CA PHE A 114 -19.75 1.04 5.20
C PHE A 114 -18.52 1.95 5.38
N VAL A 115 -18.56 3.20 4.92
CA VAL A 115 -17.49 4.16 5.20
C VAL A 115 -17.56 4.52 6.69
N PRO A 116 -16.51 4.25 7.50
CA PRO A 116 -16.54 4.53 8.93
C PRO A 116 -16.77 6.01 9.23
N PRO A 117 -17.42 6.36 10.35
CA PRO A 117 -17.59 7.76 10.75
C PRO A 117 -16.25 8.42 11.11
N TYR A 118 -16.17 9.73 10.94
CA TYR A 118 -15.02 10.51 11.39
C TYR A 118 -14.75 10.30 12.89
N GLY A 119 -13.48 10.24 13.26
CA GLY A 119 -13.06 10.04 14.65
C GLY A 119 -13.05 8.57 15.13
N SER A 120 -13.58 7.62 14.34
CA SER A 120 -13.52 6.19 14.68
C SER A 120 -12.13 5.55 14.55
N GLY A 121 -11.20 6.21 13.84
CA GLY A 121 -9.91 5.65 13.47
C GLY A 121 -9.96 4.60 12.36
N ALA A 122 -11.16 4.10 12.02
CA ALA A 122 -11.39 3.14 10.96
C ALA A 122 -11.53 3.83 9.58
N THR A 123 -11.34 3.07 8.50
CA THR A 123 -11.44 3.56 7.11
C THR A 123 -12.08 2.50 6.23
N LEU A 124 -12.59 2.88 5.06
CA LEU A 124 -12.99 1.91 4.04
C LEU A 124 -11.80 1.63 3.13
N TYR A 125 -11.29 0.40 3.17
CA TYR A 125 -10.21 -0.05 2.29
C TYR A 125 -10.78 -0.57 0.97
N LEU A 126 -10.24 -0.09 -0.16
CA LEU A 126 -10.59 -0.54 -1.49
C LEU A 126 -9.48 -1.40 -2.09
N ARG A 127 -9.85 -2.48 -2.76
CA ARG A 127 -8.96 -3.40 -3.47
C ARG A 127 -9.32 -3.45 -4.96
N PRO A 128 -8.81 -2.53 -5.79
CA PRO A 128 -8.78 -2.73 -7.24
C PRO A 128 -7.82 -3.87 -7.58
N TYR A 129 -8.21 -4.74 -8.52
CA TYR A 129 -7.33 -5.81 -9.02
C TYR A 129 -7.76 -6.25 -10.41
N MET A 130 -6.81 -6.77 -11.16
CA MET A 130 -7.02 -7.25 -12.53
C MET A 130 -6.27 -8.56 -12.74
N PHE A 131 -6.86 -9.47 -13.50
CA PHE A 131 -6.28 -10.80 -13.71
C PHE A 131 -6.74 -11.42 -15.04
N GLY A 132 -5.90 -12.31 -15.60
CA GLY A 132 -6.20 -13.08 -16.80
C GLY A 132 -7.21 -14.18 -16.53
N THR A 133 -8.26 -14.28 -17.35
CA THR A 133 -9.42 -15.16 -17.13
C THR A 133 -9.53 -16.33 -18.10
N ASN A 134 -9.04 -16.18 -19.33
CA ASN A 134 -9.17 -17.23 -20.34
C ASN A 134 -8.22 -18.41 -20.10
N PRO A 135 -8.54 -19.59 -20.60
CA PRO A 135 -7.66 -20.78 -20.53
C PRO A 135 -6.32 -20.55 -21.21
N VAL A 136 -5.22 -20.84 -20.51
CA VAL A 136 -3.84 -20.73 -21.01
C VAL A 136 -3.00 -21.89 -20.46
N ILE A 137 -2.46 -22.75 -21.32
CA ILE A 137 -1.53 -23.84 -20.92
C ILE A 137 -0.08 -23.43 -21.15
N GLY A 138 0.24 -22.88 -22.33
CA GLY A 138 1.60 -22.37 -22.59
C GLY A 138 1.86 -21.05 -21.87
N VAL A 139 3.14 -20.79 -21.51
CA VAL A 139 3.54 -19.51 -20.91
C VAL A 139 3.40 -18.39 -21.93
N LYS A 140 2.29 -17.69 -21.87
CA LYS A 140 1.97 -16.53 -22.71
C LYS A 140 0.93 -15.64 -22.00
N PRO A 141 0.82 -14.35 -22.37
CA PRO A 141 -0.23 -13.48 -21.84
C PRO A 141 -1.62 -14.06 -22.13
N ALA A 142 -2.55 -13.82 -21.21
CA ALA A 142 -3.97 -14.06 -21.45
C ALA A 142 -4.49 -13.11 -22.56
N THR A 143 -5.66 -13.41 -23.12
CA THR A 143 -6.34 -12.57 -24.10
C THR A 143 -7.65 -11.98 -23.57
N GLU A 144 -8.14 -12.52 -22.46
CA GLU A 144 -9.31 -12.00 -21.75
C GLU A 144 -8.91 -11.71 -20.29
N TYR A 145 -9.42 -10.61 -19.75
CA TYR A 145 -9.11 -10.16 -18.39
C TYR A 145 -10.36 -9.64 -17.70
N GLN A 146 -10.32 -9.63 -16.38
CA GLN A 146 -11.34 -8.99 -15.57
C GLN A 146 -10.70 -7.99 -14.63
N PHE A 147 -11.24 -6.76 -14.59
CA PHE A 147 -10.94 -5.74 -13.61
C PHE A 147 -12.08 -5.71 -12.58
N ARG A 148 -11.71 -5.69 -11.29
CA ARG A 148 -12.69 -5.64 -10.19
C ARG A 148 -12.23 -4.67 -9.11
N ILE A 149 -13.20 -4.10 -8.41
CA ILE A 149 -12.98 -3.39 -7.16
C ILE A 149 -13.95 -3.92 -6.12
N PHE A 150 -13.44 -4.43 -5.01
CA PHE A 150 -14.22 -4.61 -3.79
C PHE A 150 -13.70 -3.70 -2.69
N CYS A 151 -14.50 -3.49 -1.63
CA CYS A 151 -14.09 -2.75 -0.47
C CYS A 151 -14.46 -3.48 0.82
N THR A 152 -13.80 -3.10 1.91
CA THR A 152 -14.03 -3.63 3.25
C THR A 152 -13.71 -2.57 4.28
N PRO A 153 -14.54 -2.34 5.31
CA PRO A 153 -14.16 -1.48 6.41
C PRO A 153 -13.04 -2.13 7.22
N VAL A 154 -12.01 -1.35 7.54
CA VAL A 154 -10.85 -1.78 8.31
C VAL A 154 -10.66 -0.86 9.52
N GLY A 155 -10.24 -1.44 10.63
CA GLY A 155 -10.00 -0.71 11.86
C GLY A 155 -8.71 0.11 11.82
N PRO A 156 -8.43 0.85 12.90
CA PRO A 156 -7.16 1.53 13.06
C PRO A 156 -6.03 0.51 13.03
N TYR A 157 -4.98 0.81 12.28
CA TYR A 157 -3.83 -0.09 12.13
C TYR A 157 -3.16 -0.36 13.48
N PHE A 158 -3.07 0.67 14.33
CA PHE A 158 -2.52 0.57 15.67
C PHE A 158 -3.62 0.40 16.73
N LYS A 159 -4.08 -0.83 16.95
CA LYS A 159 -4.95 -1.14 18.09
C LYS A 159 -4.14 -1.01 19.38
N GLY A 160 -4.57 -0.12 20.28
CA GLY A 160 -3.90 0.10 21.57
C GLY A 160 -2.75 1.10 21.56
N GLY A 161 -2.59 1.88 20.48
CA GLY A 161 -1.56 2.90 20.33
C GLY A 161 -0.40 2.50 19.43
N VAL A 162 0.41 3.48 19.05
CA VAL A 162 1.57 3.29 18.18
C VAL A 162 2.69 2.63 18.99
N LYS A 163 3.08 1.42 18.61
CA LYS A 163 4.23 0.71 19.18
C LYS A 163 5.31 0.56 18.12
N PRO A 164 6.55 1.02 18.38
CA PRO A 164 7.65 0.80 17.44
C PRO A 164 7.96 -0.69 17.24
N LEU A 165 8.22 -1.04 15.98
CA LEU A 165 8.48 -2.40 15.54
C LEU A 165 9.93 -2.80 15.77
N THR A 166 10.14 -4.11 15.98
CA THR A 166 11.44 -4.77 15.87
C THR A 166 11.46 -5.57 14.58
N ILE A 167 12.40 -5.24 13.68
CA ILE A 167 12.50 -5.89 12.38
C ILE A 167 13.84 -6.60 12.22
N CYS A 168 13.88 -7.66 11.39
CA CYS A 168 15.14 -8.33 11.06
C CYS A 168 15.56 -8.05 9.62
N VAL A 169 16.86 -8.09 9.35
CA VAL A 169 17.38 -8.12 7.98
C VAL A 169 17.17 -9.51 7.42
N SER A 170 16.55 -9.60 6.24
CA SER A 170 16.21 -10.87 5.60
C SER A 170 17.40 -11.49 4.89
N ASP A 171 17.57 -12.81 5.00
CA ASP A 171 18.51 -13.59 4.17
C ASP A 171 17.99 -13.87 2.76
N PHE A 172 16.70 -13.59 2.52
CA PHE A 172 16.03 -13.81 1.25
C PHE A 172 15.93 -12.52 0.45
N ASP A 173 15.87 -12.67 -0.87
CA ASP A 173 15.62 -11.55 -1.78
C ASP A 173 14.11 -11.36 -1.99
N ARG A 174 13.69 -10.10 -2.08
CA ARG A 174 12.31 -9.75 -2.44
C ARG A 174 12.09 -9.76 -3.95
N ALA A 175 13.05 -9.24 -4.68
CA ALA A 175 12.97 -9.08 -6.13
C ALA A 175 14.38 -9.07 -6.76
N ALA A 176 14.48 -9.57 -7.99
CA ALA A 176 15.69 -9.43 -8.79
C ALA A 176 15.92 -7.96 -9.20
N PRO A 177 17.17 -7.52 -9.43
CA PRO A 177 17.49 -6.11 -9.75
C PRO A 177 16.76 -5.56 -10.97
N ASN A 178 16.54 -6.37 -12.00
CA ASN A 178 15.80 -6.05 -13.22
C ASN A 178 14.48 -6.85 -13.32
N GLY A 179 13.95 -7.27 -12.20
CA GLY A 179 12.73 -8.08 -12.09
C GLY A 179 11.45 -7.25 -12.05
N THR A 180 10.56 -7.64 -11.15
CA THR A 180 9.21 -7.10 -11.01
C THR A 180 8.98 -6.33 -9.70
N GLY A 181 10.04 -6.05 -8.93
CA GLY A 181 9.92 -5.42 -7.62
C GLY A 181 9.19 -4.07 -7.62
N HIS A 182 9.33 -3.31 -8.70
CA HIS A 182 8.73 -1.98 -8.87
C HIS A 182 7.25 -1.99 -9.23
N ILE A 183 6.64 -3.15 -9.51
CA ILE A 183 5.22 -3.26 -9.83
C ILE A 183 4.41 -3.89 -8.69
N LYS A 184 3.11 -3.58 -8.66
CA LYS A 184 2.20 -4.11 -7.64
C LYS A 184 1.50 -5.37 -8.14
N ALA A 185 2.27 -6.46 -8.20
CA ALA A 185 1.84 -7.77 -8.70
C ALA A 185 1.84 -8.82 -7.59
N GLY A 186 0.85 -9.71 -7.59
CA GLY A 186 0.68 -10.76 -6.57
C GLY A 186 1.91 -11.64 -6.38
N LEU A 187 2.65 -11.90 -7.45
CA LEU A 187 3.88 -12.72 -7.42
C LEU A 187 4.94 -12.18 -6.44
N ASN A 188 5.11 -10.85 -6.32
CA ASN A 188 6.08 -10.24 -5.40
C ASN A 188 5.68 -10.47 -3.93
N TYR A 189 4.38 -10.48 -3.65
CA TYR A 189 3.84 -10.71 -2.31
C TYR A 189 3.87 -12.18 -1.93
N ALA A 190 3.56 -13.08 -2.86
CA ALA A 190 3.70 -14.51 -2.64
C ALA A 190 5.15 -14.90 -2.30
N MET A 191 6.13 -14.30 -3.00
CA MET A 191 7.55 -14.51 -2.73
C MET A 191 7.97 -14.06 -1.32
N SER A 192 7.33 -13.01 -0.80
CA SER A 192 7.63 -12.45 0.53
C SER A 192 7.06 -13.29 1.70
N MET A 193 6.10 -14.18 1.46
CA MET A 193 5.39 -14.91 2.53
C MET A 193 6.33 -15.77 3.37
N TYR A 194 7.31 -16.43 2.77
CA TYR A 194 8.23 -17.29 3.51
C TYR A 194 9.09 -16.47 4.46
N ALA A 195 9.68 -15.38 3.98
CA ALA A 195 10.57 -14.54 4.78
C ALA A 195 9.85 -13.88 5.96
N ILE A 196 8.65 -13.33 5.75
CA ILE A 196 7.88 -12.69 6.83
C ILE A 196 7.39 -13.73 7.84
N THR A 197 6.99 -14.93 7.40
CA THR A 197 6.60 -16.02 8.32
C THR A 197 7.78 -16.40 9.21
N LYS A 198 8.99 -16.54 8.65
CA LYS A 198 10.20 -16.82 9.42
C LYS A 198 10.58 -15.68 10.38
N ALA A 199 10.40 -14.43 9.97
CA ALA A 199 10.59 -13.29 10.87
C ALA A 199 9.65 -13.37 12.07
N HIS A 200 8.36 -13.61 11.86
CA HIS A 200 7.37 -13.75 12.94
C HIS A 200 7.67 -14.95 13.87
N GLU A 201 8.06 -16.12 13.31
CA GLU A 201 8.45 -17.29 14.11
C GLU A 201 9.65 -17.01 15.03
N ASN A 202 10.52 -16.05 14.65
CA ASN A 202 11.67 -15.62 15.42
C ASN A 202 11.39 -14.37 16.31
N GLY A 203 10.11 -13.94 16.40
CA GLY A 203 9.69 -12.85 17.28
C GLY A 203 9.90 -11.45 16.73
N PHE A 204 10.14 -11.30 15.44
CA PHE A 204 10.21 -10.02 14.76
C PHE A 204 8.82 -9.62 14.19
N ASP A 205 8.56 -8.32 14.12
CA ASP A 205 7.29 -7.80 13.60
C ASP A 205 7.27 -7.73 12.06
N GLU A 206 8.44 -7.55 11.43
CA GLU A 206 8.61 -7.40 9.98
C GLU A 206 10.06 -7.73 9.58
N ASN A 207 10.35 -7.75 8.28
CA ASN A 207 11.68 -7.96 7.75
C ASN A 207 12.10 -6.88 6.75
N MET A 208 13.39 -6.55 6.74
CA MET A 208 14.04 -5.64 5.80
C MET A 208 14.69 -6.45 4.69
N TYR A 209 14.35 -6.15 3.44
CA TYR A 209 15.08 -6.68 2.30
C TYR A 209 16.22 -5.78 1.88
N LEU A 210 17.31 -6.41 1.46
CA LEU A 210 18.46 -5.74 0.86
C LEU A 210 18.44 -5.96 -0.66
N ASP A 211 19.19 -5.13 -1.39
CA ASP A 211 19.38 -5.30 -2.82
C ASP A 211 19.96 -6.69 -3.15
N ALA A 212 19.34 -7.38 -4.09
CA ALA A 212 19.71 -8.74 -4.42
C ALA A 212 21.09 -8.88 -5.11
N ALA A 213 21.66 -7.78 -5.61
CA ALA A 213 22.95 -7.80 -6.31
C ALA A 213 24.14 -7.77 -5.36
N THR A 214 24.10 -6.92 -4.31
CA THR A 214 25.24 -6.70 -3.41
C THR A 214 24.94 -6.99 -1.94
N ARG A 215 23.65 -7.05 -1.58
CA ARG A 215 23.15 -7.23 -0.20
C ARG A 215 23.73 -6.20 0.79
N THR A 216 23.96 -5.00 0.31
CA THR A 216 24.50 -3.89 1.11
C THR A 216 23.56 -2.71 1.21
N LYS A 217 22.56 -2.62 0.33
CA LYS A 217 21.65 -1.48 0.25
C LYS A 217 20.26 -1.89 0.73
N VAL A 218 19.66 -1.04 1.54
CA VAL A 218 18.29 -1.21 2.02
C VAL A 218 17.31 -0.99 0.86
N GLU A 219 16.36 -1.88 0.68
CA GLU A 219 15.26 -1.71 -0.26
C GLU A 219 13.95 -1.41 0.47
N GLU A 220 13.11 -2.40 0.67
CA GLU A 220 11.82 -2.24 1.33
C GLU A 220 11.47 -3.49 2.15
N THR A 221 10.30 -3.52 2.77
CA THR A 221 9.74 -4.74 3.40
C THR A 221 8.86 -5.50 2.39
N GLY A 222 8.20 -6.56 2.82
CA GLY A 222 7.20 -7.27 2.00
C GLY A 222 6.02 -6.41 1.56
N GLY A 223 5.66 -5.36 2.31
CA GLY A 223 4.46 -4.55 2.07
C GLY A 223 4.58 -3.05 2.30
N ALA A 224 5.74 -2.53 2.70
CA ALA A 224 5.94 -1.13 3.03
C ALA A 224 7.33 -0.62 2.65
N ASN A 225 7.45 0.67 2.37
CA ASN A 225 8.73 1.31 2.08
C ASN A 225 9.36 1.89 3.35
N PHE A 226 10.68 1.97 3.37
CA PHE A 226 11.42 2.64 4.44
C PHE A 226 11.45 4.15 4.27
N LEU A 227 11.37 4.84 5.40
CA LEU A 227 11.62 6.26 5.55
C LEU A 227 12.49 6.43 6.80
N PHE A 228 13.64 7.05 6.66
CA PHE A 228 14.57 7.32 7.75
C PHE A 228 14.64 8.82 8.04
N VAL A 229 15.01 9.16 9.26
CA VAL A 229 15.42 10.52 9.63
C VAL A 229 16.83 10.42 10.18
N THR A 230 17.75 11.17 9.60
CA THR A 230 19.14 11.21 10.06
C THR A 230 19.30 12.00 11.36
N LYS A 231 20.44 11.85 12.04
CA LYS A 231 20.74 12.59 13.29
C LYS A 231 20.80 14.11 13.09
N ASP A 232 21.09 14.57 11.87
CA ASP A 232 21.05 16.00 11.48
C ASP A 232 19.67 16.46 10.97
N GLY A 233 18.64 15.59 11.02
CA GLY A 233 17.22 15.94 10.78
C GLY A 233 16.75 15.85 9.34
N LYS A 234 17.52 15.25 8.43
CA LYS A 234 17.11 15.03 7.05
C LYS A 234 16.19 13.79 6.93
N VAL A 235 15.20 13.87 6.06
CA VAL A 235 14.36 12.73 5.68
C VAL A 235 15.00 12.01 4.51
N VAL A 236 15.30 10.73 4.68
CA VAL A 236 15.97 9.89 3.67
C VAL A 236 15.12 8.67 3.37
N THR A 237 15.00 8.32 2.10
CA THR A 237 14.33 7.08 1.68
C THR A 237 15.14 6.34 0.62
N PRO A 238 15.17 5.00 0.69
CA PRO A 238 15.85 4.19 -0.31
C PRO A 238 15.28 4.41 -1.72
N LYS A 239 16.18 4.51 -2.70
CA LYS A 239 15.86 4.59 -4.13
C LYS A 239 16.52 3.43 -4.85
N SER A 240 15.71 2.60 -5.51
CA SER A 240 16.13 1.46 -6.30
C SER A 240 15.10 1.19 -7.40
N SER A 241 15.51 0.55 -8.50
CA SER A 241 14.62 0.11 -9.57
C SER A 241 13.74 -1.11 -9.18
N SER A 242 14.02 -1.73 -8.05
CA SER A 242 13.26 -2.89 -7.52
C SER A 242 12.29 -2.53 -6.39
N ILE A 243 12.27 -1.28 -5.93
CA ILE A 243 11.35 -0.82 -4.89
C ILE A 243 10.02 -0.37 -5.51
N LEU A 244 8.90 -0.76 -4.90
CA LEU A 244 7.57 -0.29 -5.29
C LEU A 244 7.47 1.24 -5.11
N PRO A 245 7.05 2.02 -6.14
CA PRO A 245 6.84 3.45 -6.03
C PRO A 245 5.61 3.77 -5.17
N SER A 246 5.79 3.84 -3.86
CA SER A 246 4.72 4.06 -2.89
C SER A 246 4.14 5.47 -3.01
N ILE A 247 2.80 5.54 -3.09
CA ILE A 247 2.04 6.81 -3.10
C ILE A 247 2.17 7.50 -1.74
N THR A 248 2.11 6.73 -0.65
CA THR A 248 2.29 7.26 0.72
C THR A 248 3.69 7.84 0.89
N ARG A 249 4.75 7.11 0.48
CA ARG A 249 6.13 7.61 0.54
C ARG A 249 6.28 8.91 -0.23
N ARG A 250 5.84 8.96 -1.50
CA ARG A 250 5.86 10.18 -2.33
C ARG A 250 5.15 11.35 -1.64
N SER A 251 4.01 11.09 -1.02
CA SER A 251 3.24 12.12 -0.31
C SER A 251 3.95 12.59 0.97
N LEU A 252 4.58 11.67 1.72
CA LEU A 252 5.36 12.00 2.92
C LEU A 252 6.60 12.83 2.60
N LEU A 253 7.30 12.54 1.50
CA LEU A 253 8.45 13.35 1.06
C LEU A 253 8.02 14.77 0.69
N TYR A 254 6.88 14.92 0.02
CA TYR A 254 6.29 16.24 -0.25
C TYR A 254 5.92 16.97 1.06
N VAL A 255 5.25 16.29 1.99
CA VAL A 255 4.90 16.84 3.31
C VAL A 255 6.15 17.25 4.08
N ALA A 256 7.20 16.43 4.07
CA ALA A 256 8.47 16.75 4.72
C ALA A 256 9.03 18.08 4.22
N LYS A 257 9.06 18.25 2.91
CA LYS A 257 9.65 19.43 2.28
C LYS A 257 8.75 20.66 2.38
N GLU A 258 7.49 20.56 1.94
CA GLU A 258 6.63 21.72 1.71
C GLU A 258 5.85 22.15 2.97
N TYR A 259 5.55 21.23 3.89
CA TYR A 259 4.82 21.54 5.13
C TYR A 259 5.73 21.66 6.34
N LEU A 260 6.80 20.87 6.42
CA LEU A 260 7.67 20.82 7.59
C LEU A 260 9.03 21.49 7.35
N GLY A 261 9.36 21.88 6.13
CA GLY A 261 10.63 22.54 5.79
C GLY A 261 11.86 21.64 6.01
N LEU A 262 11.69 20.32 5.95
CA LEU A 262 12.77 19.37 6.14
C LEU A 262 13.51 19.12 4.82
N GLU A 263 14.81 18.89 4.90
CA GLU A 263 15.60 18.41 3.76
C GLU A 263 15.24 16.96 3.45
N VAL A 264 15.09 16.63 2.16
CA VAL A 264 14.65 15.31 1.69
C VAL A 264 15.64 14.74 0.69
N GLU A 265 16.05 13.49 0.88
CA GLU A 265 16.94 12.76 -0.01
C GLU A 265 16.31 11.42 -0.44
N GLU A 266 16.19 11.22 -1.75
CA GLU A 266 15.91 9.90 -2.34
C GLU A 266 17.19 9.35 -2.94
N ARG A 267 17.82 8.40 -2.25
CA ARG A 267 19.12 7.84 -2.63
C ARG A 267 19.28 6.39 -2.25
N GLU A 268 20.37 5.78 -2.63
CA GLU A 268 20.79 4.51 -2.03
C GLU A 268 21.04 4.70 -0.53
N VAL A 269 20.52 3.79 0.29
CA VAL A 269 20.76 3.74 1.75
C VAL A 269 21.47 2.44 2.06
N TYR A 270 22.64 2.55 2.65
CA TYR A 270 23.46 1.38 2.99
C TYR A 270 23.14 0.85 4.38
N LEU A 271 23.14 -0.47 4.53
CA LEU A 271 22.95 -1.12 5.84
C LEU A 271 24.00 -0.63 6.85
N SER A 272 25.20 -0.29 6.39
CA SER A 272 26.30 0.22 7.24
C SER A 272 26.07 1.63 7.81
N GLU A 273 25.18 2.44 7.20
CA GLU A 273 24.89 3.81 7.67
C GLU A 273 23.69 3.89 8.63
N LEU A 274 23.03 2.78 8.92
CA LEU A 274 21.81 2.81 9.76
C LEU A 274 22.07 3.26 11.20
N ASP A 275 23.30 3.16 11.70
CA ASP A 275 23.70 3.72 13.02
C ASP A 275 23.66 5.25 13.05
N ASP A 276 23.67 5.92 11.90
CA ASP A 276 23.57 7.37 11.78
C ASP A 276 22.12 7.88 11.67
N MET A 277 21.16 6.97 11.66
CA MET A 277 19.75 7.31 11.65
C MET A 277 19.22 7.56 13.06
N ALA A 278 18.39 8.60 13.21
CA ALA A 278 17.72 8.94 14.47
C ALA A 278 16.35 8.27 14.56
N GLU A 279 15.64 8.16 13.44
CA GLU A 279 14.30 7.59 13.35
C GLU A 279 14.17 6.70 12.12
N CYS A 280 13.28 5.70 12.20
CA CYS A 280 12.90 4.87 11.07
C CYS A 280 11.39 4.63 11.09
N GLY A 281 10.78 4.66 9.92
CA GLY A 281 9.37 4.32 9.73
C GLY A 281 9.15 3.47 8.48
N LEU A 282 8.13 2.62 8.55
CA LEU A 282 7.60 1.86 7.41
C LEU A 282 6.35 2.57 6.89
N CYS A 283 6.38 3.05 5.66
CA CYS A 283 5.26 3.82 5.10
C CYS A 283 4.49 3.04 4.03
N GLY A 284 3.16 3.15 4.11
CA GLY A 284 2.22 2.50 3.20
C GLY A 284 0.77 2.88 3.47
N THR A 285 -0.12 2.49 2.58
CA THR A 285 -1.56 2.84 2.65
C THR A 285 -2.22 2.33 3.93
N ALA A 286 -1.81 1.16 4.44
CA ALA A 286 -2.46 0.55 5.60
C ALA A 286 -2.24 1.36 6.88
N ALA A 287 -0.99 1.70 7.19
CA ALA A 287 -0.60 2.31 8.47
C ALA A 287 -0.23 3.79 8.38
N VAL A 288 -0.08 4.34 7.16
CA VAL A 288 0.56 5.62 6.86
C VAL A 288 2.06 5.58 7.21
N ILE A 289 2.41 5.55 8.50
CA ILE A 289 3.78 5.27 8.98
C ILE A 289 3.69 4.37 10.21
N SER A 290 4.40 3.25 10.20
CA SER A 290 4.68 2.42 11.38
C SER A 290 6.09 2.70 11.86
N PRO A 291 6.32 3.17 13.10
CA PRO A 291 7.66 3.43 13.58
C PRO A 291 8.45 2.12 13.78
N VAL A 292 9.74 2.18 13.53
CA VAL A 292 10.70 1.09 13.81
C VAL A 292 11.63 1.57 14.91
N GLY A 293 11.74 0.79 15.97
CA GLY A 293 12.64 1.12 17.11
C GLY A 293 13.94 0.32 17.09
N LYS A 294 13.92 -0.88 16.49
CA LYS A 294 15.10 -1.74 16.43
C LYS A 294 15.16 -2.52 15.11
N ILE A 295 16.34 -2.60 14.54
CA ILE A 295 16.66 -3.43 13.36
C ILE A 295 17.73 -4.43 13.80
N VAL A 296 17.52 -5.71 13.47
CA VAL A 296 18.45 -6.79 13.83
C VAL A 296 19.03 -7.39 12.55
N ASP A 297 20.35 -7.25 12.41
CA ASP A 297 21.13 -7.86 11.34
C ASP A 297 21.97 -9.00 11.93
N HIS A 298 21.45 -10.21 11.91
CA HIS A 298 22.04 -11.39 12.54
C HIS A 298 22.33 -11.16 14.04
N SER A 299 23.60 -11.00 14.41
CA SER A 299 24.02 -10.71 15.78
C SER A 299 24.13 -9.22 16.10
N ARG A 300 24.01 -8.34 15.09
CA ARG A 300 24.11 -6.88 15.26
C ARG A 300 22.71 -6.29 15.51
N GLU A 301 22.55 -5.62 16.61
CA GLU A 301 21.37 -4.83 16.92
C GLU A 301 21.63 -3.35 16.61
N ILE A 302 20.76 -2.74 15.81
CA ILE A 302 20.75 -1.32 15.50
C ILE A 302 19.52 -0.73 16.20
N CYS A 303 19.75 -0.03 17.31
CA CYS A 303 18.72 0.61 18.10
C CYS A 303 18.56 2.06 17.66
N LEU A 304 17.36 2.43 17.18
CA LEU A 304 17.09 3.81 16.79
C LEU A 304 16.98 4.69 18.05
N PRO A 305 17.56 5.91 18.07
CA PRO A 305 17.45 6.85 19.20
C PRO A 305 16.01 7.20 19.61
N SER A 306 15.04 7.15 18.66
CA SER A 306 13.61 7.28 18.96
C SER A 306 13.06 6.18 19.87
N GLY A 307 13.75 5.03 19.95
CA GLY A 307 13.45 3.97 20.90
C GLY A 307 12.23 3.11 20.58
N MET A 308 11.84 2.30 21.58
CA MET A 308 10.80 1.28 21.48
C MET A 308 9.45 1.67 22.14
N THR A 309 9.32 2.92 22.62
CA THR A 309 8.14 3.34 23.39
C THR A 309 7.17 4.19 22.58
N GLU A 310 7.67 5.00 21.66
CA GLU A 310 6.87 5.95 20.89
C GLU A 310 7.47 6.19 19.50
N MET A 311 6.68 6.83 18.64
CA MET A 311 7.12 7.29 17.33
C MET A 311 8.11 8.46 17.50
N GLY A 312 9.18 8.47 16.71
CA GLY A 312 10.12 9.58 16.70
C GLY A 312 9.46 10.90 16.31
N PRO A 313 10.00 12.04 16.82
CA PRO A 313 9.31 13.35 16.71
C PRO A 313 9.08 13.80 15.27
N SER A 314 10.02 13.58 14.35
CA SER A 314 9.87 13.95 12.94
C SER A 314 8.89 13.02 12.23
N THR A 315 9.01 11.72 12.45
CA THR A 315 8.09 10.70 11.93
C THR A 315 6.65 10.96 12.40
N LYS A 316 6.49 11.38 13.68
CA LYS A 316 5.18 11.73 14.24
C LYS A 316 4.56 12.95 13.55
N LYS A 317 5.35 14.02 13.33
CA LYS A 317 4.88 15.20 12.59
C LYS A 317 4.46 14.85 11.16
N LEU A 318 5.23 14.01 10.47
CA LEU A 318 4.90 13.52 9.14
C LEU A 318 3.59 12.74 9.13
N TYR A 319 3.40 11.84 10.10
CA TYR A 319 2.18 11.06 10.27
C TYR A 319 0.96 11.97 10.53
N GLU A 320 1.07 12.89 11.49
CA GLU A 320 -0.01 13.79 11.89
C GLU A 320 -0.39 14.74 10.75
N THR A 321 0.59 15.26 10.01
CA THR A 321 0.34 16.14 8.87
C THR A 321 -0.34 15.41 7.73
N LEU A 322 0.16 14.24 7.32
CA LEU A 322 -0.44 13.49 6.21
C LEU A 322 -1.85 13.00 6.57
N THR A 323 -2.06 12.47 7.77
CA THR A 323 -3.40 12.08 8.23
C THR A 323 -4.33 13.27 8.38
N GLY A 324 -3.80 14.44 8.79
CA GLY A 324 -4.53 15.69 8.81
C GLY A 324 -5.05 16.10 7.44
N ILE A 325 -4.22 15.98 6.40
CA ILE A 325 -4.60 16.19 4.99
C ILE A 325 -5.69 15.21 4.56
N GLN A 326 -5.49 13.92 4.84
CA GLN A 326 -6.43 12.86 4.46
C GLN A 326 -7.81 13.00 5.11
N MET A 327 -7.87 13.58 6.31
CA MET A 327 -9.09 13.78 7.10
C MET A 327 -9.68 15.20 6.99
N GLY A 328 -9.13 16.04 6.11
CA GLY A 328 -9.63 17.40 5.88
C GLY A 328 -9.30 18.42 6.98
N ARG A 329 -8.42 18.10 7.95
CA ARG A 329 -7.98 19.01 9.02
C ARG A 329 -6.86 19.95 8.59
N ILE A 330 -6.12 19.57 7.58
CA ILE A 330 -5.02 20.34 7.00
C ILE A 330 -5.32 20.48 5.51
N GLU A 331 -5.14 21.69 4.97
CA GLU A 331 -5.33 21.96 3.55
C GLU A 331 -4.46 21.04 2.70
N ALA A 332 -5.08 20.40 1.73
CA ALA A 332 -4.41 19.47 0.82
C ALA A 332 -3.84 20.23 -0.39
N PRO A 333 -2.71 19.77 -0.96
CA PRO A 333 -2.30 20.22 -2.29
C PRO A 333 -3.38 19.91 -3.34
N GLU A 334 -3.45 20.71 -4.38
CA GLU A 334 -4.40 20.52 -5.47
C GLU A 334 -4.32 19.10 -6.05
N GLY A 335 -5.48 18.48 -6.28
CA GLY A 335 -5.60 17.13 -6.85
C GLY A 335 -5.33 15.97 -5.88
N TRP A 336 -4.95 16.22 -4.61
CA TRP A 336 -4.69 15.13 -3.68
C TRP A 336 -5.96 14.50 -3.10
N ILE A 337 -7.01 15.28 -2.96
CA ILE A 337 -8.29 14.81 -2.41
C ILE A 337 -9.32 14.71 -3.53
N HIS A 338 -9.82 13.51 -3.73
CA HIS A 338 -10.94 13.22 -4.61
C HIS A 338 -12.21 13.11 -3.78
N VAL A 339 -13.07 14.14 -3.86
CA VAL A 339 -14.34 14.18 -3.14
C VAL A 339 -15.35 13.29 -3.86
N ILE A 340 -15.95 12.37 -3.12
CA ILE A 340 -16.95 11.42 -3.62
C ILE A 340 -18.35 11.92 -3.25
N LYS A 341 -18.52 12.35 -2.01
CA LYS A 341 -19.83 12.79 -1.51
C LYS A 341 -19.68 13.83 -0.40
#